data_3d24a38f7cd4da81e8bb164f564451c3
#
_entry.id   3d24a38f7cd4da81e8bb164f564451c3
#
_cell.length_a   1.000
_cell.length_b   1.000
_cell.length_c   1.000
_cell.angle_alpha   90.00
_cell.angle_beta   90.00
_cell.angle_gamma   90.00
#
_symmetry.space_group_name_H-M   'P 1'
#
loop_
_entity.id
_entity.type
_entity.pdbx_description
1 polymer ?
#
loop_
_entity_poly.entity_id
_entity_poly.type
_entity_poly.pdbx_seq_one_letter_code
_entity_poly.pdbx_strand_id
1 'polypeptide(L)'
;MKKIYAIPIVVIIVATLVGAYLFLSFAKPMVIYEGFETAREDWSADADVPLDPNNPGNPVRWEVERVANLAHAGNYSLKLFIDGKMDDGTIWIERKIDSGKGGRIAVDLSFWLWSEEESFNTIAAVCAYIGTSNPEAEGDFVVLGAANEVAGWKDYSYRLEFDSGSSGEFWVAVGISVRWETEMTYFIDDIQIEVR
;
A
#
# COMPACT_ATOMS: atom_id res chain seq x y z
N MET A 1 14.43 3.91 63.44
CA MET A 1 15.22 4.25 62.26
C MET A 1 14.89 3.32 61.08
N LYS A 2 13.74 3.48 60.40
CA LYS A 2 13.35 2.65 59.22
C LYS A 2 12.75 3.46 58.05
N LYS A 3 12.91 4.79 58.00
CA LYS A 3 12.28 5.63 56.96
C LYS A 3 13.24 6.09 55.84
N ILE A 4 14.53 5.75 55.89
CA ILE A 4 15.52 6.34 54.96
C ILE A 4 15.64 5.62 53.63
N TYR A 5 15.13 4.38 53.51
CA TYR A 5 15.31 3.57 52.30
C TYR A 5 14.13 3.63 51.29
N ALA A 6 12.97 4.19 51.71
CA ALA A 6 11.81 4.26 50.82
C ALA A 6 11.93 5.34 49.73
N ILE A 7 12.54 6.47 50.04
CA ILE A 7 12.72 7.59 49.09
C ILE A 7 13.59 7.23 47.91
N PRO A 8 14.80 6.62 48.06
CA PRO A 8 15.62 6.28 46.91
C PRO A 8 14.97 5.22 45.98
N ILE A 9 14.21 4.27 46.55
CA ILE A 9 13.51 3.24 45.73
C ILE A 9 12.41 3.89 44.87
N VAL A 10 11.63 4.79 45.40
CA VAL A 10 10.60 5.53 44.67
C VAL A 10 11.21 6.37 43.54
N VAL A 11 12.31 7.06 43.80
CA VAL A 11 13.03 7.86 42.79
C VAL A 11 13.57 6.99 41.65
N ILE A 12 14.10 5.81 41.97
CA ILE A 12 14.59 4.86 40.95
C ILE A 12 13.42 4.34 40.08
N ILE A 13 12.29 3.97 40.69
CA ILE A 13 11.10 3.51 39.96
C ILE A 13 10.56 4.60 39.04
N VAL A 14 10.43 5.84 39.55
CA VAL A 14 9.97 6.96 38.70
C VAL A 14 10.95 7.27 37.60
N ALA A 15 12.25 7.25 37.84
CA ALA A 15 13.27 7.48 36.80
C ALA A 15 13.26 6.39 35.72
N THR A 16 13.05 5.12 36.10
CA THR A 16 12.92 4.01 35.12
C THR A 16 11.62 4.10 34.32
N LEU A 17 10.50 4.46 34.94
CA LEU A 17 9.23 4.64 34.22
C LEU A 17 9.28 5.84 33.26
N VAL A 18 9.88 6.95 33.68
CA VAL A 18 10.09 8.12 32.82
C VAL A 18 11.06 7.79 31.69
N GLY A 19 12.15 7.09 31.98
CA GLY A 19 13.11 6.64 30.96
C GLY A 19 12.47 5.70 29.94
N ALA A 20 11.67 4.74 30.38
CA ALA A 20 10.94 3.83 29.50
C ALA A 20 9.88 4.59 28.68
N TYR A 21 9.14 5.51 29.27
CA TYR A 21 8.18 6.35 28.56
C TYR A 21 8.85 7.22 27.48
N LEU A 22 9.96 7.88 27.83
CA LEU A 22 10.71 8.68 26.86
C LEU A 22 11.29 7.79 25.75
N PHE A 23 11.85 6.64 26.08
CA PHE A 23 12.37 5.71 25.06
C PHE A 23 11.28 5.24 24.07
N LEU A 24 10.10 4.88 24.55
CA LEU A 24 8.94 4.50 23.72
C LEU A 24 8.41 5.69 22.91
N SER A 25 8.46 6.90 23.45
CA SER A 25 8.02 8.12 22.77
C SER A 25 8.99 8.60 21.67
N PHE A 26 10.25 8.17 21.71
CA PHE A 26 11.27 8.53 20.71
C PHE A 26 11.51 7.45 19.66
N ALA A 27 10.80 6.33 19.70
CA ALA A 27 10.84 5.36 18.62
C ALA A 27 10.26 6.01 17.35
N LYS A 28 11.14 6.44 16.45
CA LYS A 28 10.70 7.02 15.17
C LYS A 28 10.01 5.93 14.34
N PRO A 29 8.89 6.23 13.69
CA PRO A 29 8.29 5.31 12.74
C PRO A 29 9.28 5.07 11.58
N MET A 30 9.24 3.85 11.03
CA MET A 30 9.86 3.58 9.74
C MET A 30 8.98 4.19 8.67
N VAL A 31 9.54 5.03 7.81
CA VAL A 31 8.82 5.63 6.69
C VAL A 31 9.51 5.26 5.40
N ILE A 32 8.73 4.72 4.47
CA ILE A 32 9.13 4.42 3.09
C ILE A 32 8.33 5.35 2.20
N TYR A 33 8.98 5.99 1.26
CA TYR A 33 8.37 6.83 0.25
C TYR A 33 8.82 6.38 -1.13
N GLU A 34 7.87 6.28 -2.07
CA GLU A 34 8.11 5.93 -3.46
C GLU A 34 7.37 6.88 -4.38
N GLY A 35 8.10 7.72 -5.11
CA GLY A 35 7.62 8.63 -6.13
C GLY A 35 8.11 8.27 -7.53
N PHE A 36 8.65 7.07 -7.72
CA PHE A 36 9.10 6.52 -9.00
C PHE A 36 10.11 7.37 -9.76
N GLU A 37 10.80 8.30 -9.11
CA GLU A 37 11.81 9.17 -9.74
C GLU A 37 13.06 8.40 -10.18
N THR A 38 13.33 7.26 -9.59
CA THR A 38 14.34 6.28 -9.98
C THR A 38 13.69 5.02 -10.55
N ALA A 39 14.46 3.96 -10.78
CA ALA A 39 13.89 2.68 -11.21
C ALA A 39 13.02 2.06 -10.10
N ARG A 40 12.03 1.24 -10.50
CA ARG A 40 11.09 0.52 -9.63
C ARG A 40 11.74 -0.73 -8.98
N GLU A 41 12.94 -0.61 -8.42
CA GLU A 41 13.77 -1.77 -8.06
C GLU A 41 13.16 -2.66 -6.95
N ASP A 42 12.40 -2.06 -6.02
CA ASP A 42 11.83 -2.76 -4.88
C ASP A 42 10.35 -3.17 -5.07
N TRP A 43 9.74 -2.82 -6.19
CA TRP A 43 8.34 -3.11 -6.49
C TRP A 43 8.21 -4.07 -7.67
N SER A 44 7.43 -5.12 -7.51
CA SER A 44 6.99 -6.00 -8.58
C SER A 44 5.57 -5.68 -9.02
N ALA A 45 5.23 -6.00 -10.26
CA ALA A 45 3.87 -5.95 -10.76
C ALA A 45 3.32 -7.36 -10.86
N ASP A 46 2.06 -7.54 -10.48
CA ASP A 46 1.35 -8.81 -10.58
C ASP A 46 -0.12 -8.60 -10.94
N ALA A 47 -0.84 -9.67 -11.26
CA ALA A 47 -2.20 -9.60 -11.76
C ALA A 47 -2.99 -10.90 -11.54
N ASP A 48 -4.23 -10.75 -11.14
CA ASP A 48 -5.26 -11.79 -11.21
C ASP A 48 -6.25 -11.37 -12.31
N VAL A 49 -6.10 -11.93 -13.50
CA VAL A 49 -6.84 -11.51 -14.70
C VAL A 49 -7.40 -12.70 -15.47
N PRO A 50 -8.58 -12.58 -16.10
CA PRO A 50 -9.18 -13.66 -16.86
C PRO A 50 -8.42 -13.97 -18.15
N LEU A 51 -8.72 -15.13 -18.73
CA LEU A 51 -8.23 -15.48 -20.07
C LEU A 51 -8.94 -14.64 -21.14
N ASP A 52 -8.19 -14.20 -22.14
CA ASP A 52 -8.73 -13.47 -23.29
C ASP A 52 -9.46 -14.44 -24.26
N PRO A 53 -10.77 -14.32 -24.47
CA PRO A 53 -11.53 -15.16 -25.38
C PRO A 53 -11.10 -14.98 -26.85
N ASN A 54 -10.49 -13.85 -27.20
CA ASN A 54 -10.00 -13.55 -28.53
C ASN A 54 -8.56 -14.03 -28.75
N ASN A 55 -7.86 -14.44 -27.67
CA ASN A 55 -6.51 -14.97 -27.71
C ASN A 55 -6.39 -16.20 -26.79
N PRO A 56 -7.00 -17.35 -27.16
CA PRO A 56 -7.16 -18.50 -26.27
C PRO A 56 -5.83 -18.97 -25.65
N GLY A 57 -5.88 -19.19 -24.33
CA GLY A 57 -4.72 -19.64 -23.55
C GLY A 57 -3.81 -18.53 -23.04
N ASN A 58 -4.09 -17.27 -23.38
CA ASN A 58 -3.39 -16.11 -22.85
C ASN A 58 -4.34 -15.26 -21.96
N PRO A 59 -3.83 -14.56 -20.94
CA PRO A 59 -4.61 -13.62 -20.17
C PRO A 59 -4.98 -12.39 -21.02
N VAL A 60 -5.99 -11.64 -20.57
CA VAL A 60 -6.27 -10.30 -21.10
C VAL A 60 -5.01 -9.44 -20.96
N ARG A 61 -4.88 -8.47 -21.87
CA ARG A 61 -3.70 -7.59 -21.85
C ARG A 61 -3.72 -6.69 -20.62
N TRP A 62 -2.62 -6.65 -19.90
CA TRP A 62 -2.36 -5.71 -18.83
C TRP A 62 -0.88 -5.25 -18.86
N GLU A 63 -0.62 -4.12 -18.24
CA GLU A 63 0.71 -3.51 -18.24
C GLU A 63 0.88 -2.58 -17.04
N VAL A 64 2.05 -2.62 -16.43
CA VAL A 64 2.48 -1.66 -15.41
C VAL A 64 3.83 -1.09 -15.82
N GLU A 65 3.83 0.19 -16.18
CA GLU A 65 5.01 0.90 -16.72
C GLU A 65 5.33 2.16 -15.91
N ARG A 66 6.61 2.43 -15.74
CA ARG A 66 7.10 3.74 -15.29
C ARG A 66 7.08 4.72 -16.44
N VAL A 67 6.41 5.84 -16.30
CA VAL A 67 6.20 6.84 -17.37
C VAL A 67 6.51 8.26 -16.87
N ALA A 68 6.81 9.17 -17.82
CA ALA A 68 7.12 10.57 -17.55
C ALA A 68 6.08 11.55 -18.12
N ASN A 69 4.94 11.05 -18.62
CA ASN A 69 3.94 11.88 -19.27
C ASN A 69 2.89 12.46 -18.30
N LEU A 70 2.77 11.87 -17.12
CA LEU A 70 1.87 12.32 -16.08
C LEU A 70 2.43 11.89 -14.72
N ALA A 71 2.61 12.82 -13.79
CA ALA A 71 3.06 12.57 -12.42
C ALA A 71 2.27 13.46 -11.45
N HIS A 72 2.07 13.01 -10.21
CA HIS A 72 1.50 13.81 -9.14
C HIS A 72 2.58 14.75 -8.56
N ALA A 73 3.76 14.20 -8.27
CA ALA A 73 4.94 14.99 -7.92
C ALA A 73 6.15 14.53 -8.74
N GLY A 74 7.17 15.37 -8.81
CA GLY A 74 8.36 15.06 -9.60
C GLY A 74 8.11 14.97 -11.11
N ASN A 75 8.66 13.92 -11.75
CA ASN A 75 8.62 13.74 -13.21
C ASN A 75 8.06 12.40 -13.67
N TYR A 76 7.89 11.45 -12.77
CA TYR A 76 7.51 10.08 -13.09
C TYR A 76 6.38 9.57 -12.22
N SER A 77 5.61 8.65 -12.76
CA SER A 77 4.63 7.83 -12.04
C SER A 77 4.57 6.42 -12.61
N LEU A 78 3.75 5.55 -12.05
CA LEU A 78 3.41 4.26 -12.65
C LEU A 78 2.07 4.33 -13.38
N LYS A 79 2.08 4.02 -14.68
CA LYS A 79 0.91 3.76 -15.48
C LYS A 79 0.45 2.32 -15.27
N LEU A 80 -0.82 2.13 -14.97
CA LEU A 80 -1.50 0.86 -14.90
C LEU A 80 -2.51 0.78 -16.06
N PHE A 81 -2.36 -0.19 -16.95
CA PHE A 81 -3.30 -0.46 -18.03
C PHE A 81 -3.86 -1.88 -17.92
N ILE A 82 -5.15 -2.02 -18.12
CA ILE A 82 -5.82 -3.33 -18.24
C ILE A 82 -6.90 -3.28 -19.31
N ASP A 83 -6.99 -4.33 -20.14
CA ASP A 83 -8.12 -4.59 -21.00
C ASP A 83 -9.24 -5.24 -20.16
N GLY A 84 -10.11 -4.42 -19.62
CA GLY A 84 -11.22 -4.82 -18.75
C GLY A 84 -12.46 -5.32 -19.49
N LYS A 85 -12.41 -5.59 -20.80
CA LYS A 85 -13.58 -6.01 -21.63
C LYS A 85 -14.20 -7.33 -21.19
N MET A 86 -13.57 -8.06 -20.29
CA MET A 86 -14.13 -9.26 -19.68
C MET A 86 -14.89 -8.99 -18.37
N ASP A 87 -15.03 -7.72 -17.96
CA ASP A 87 -15.71 -7.29 -16.74
C ASP A 87 -15.06 -7.87 -15.45
N ASP A 88 -13.80 -8.22 -15.54
CA ASP A 88 -13.04 -8.91 -14.52
C ASP A 88 -11.54 -8.59 -14.62
N GLY A 89 -10.82 -8.70 -13.50
CA GLY A 89 -9.38 -8.60 -13.40
C GLY A 89 -8.90 -7.54 -12.42
N THR A 90 -7.83 -7.87 -11.73
CA THR A 90 -7.14 -6.99 -10.77
C THR A 90 -5.67 -6.94 -11.14
N ILE A 91 -5.10 -5.74 -11.20
CA ILE A 91 -3.66 -5.54 -11.42
C ILE A 91 -3.10 -4.63 -10.33
N TRP A 92 -1.89 -4.92 -9.88
CA TRP A 92 -1.27 -4.19 -8.78
C TRP A 92 0.24 -4.13 -8.88
N ILE A 93 0.81 -3.31 -8.04
CA ILE A 93 2.21 -3.38 -7.66
C ILE A 93 2.31 -3.78 -6.20
N GLU A 94 3.34 -4.53 -5.86
CA GLU A 94 3.56 -5.06 -4.53
C GLU A 94 5.01 -4.94 -4.11
N ARG A 95 5.22 -4.87 -2.80
CA ARG A 95 6.54 -4.82 -2.19
C ARG A 95 6.56 -5.59 -0.88
N LYS A 96 7.61 -6.40 -0.70
CA LYS A 96 7.93 -7.02 0.59
C LYS A 96 8.73 -6.03 1.44
N ILE A 97 8.35 -5.89 2.69
CA ILE A 97 8.95 -4.95 3.65
C ILE A 97 9.42 -5.74 4.88
N ASP A 98 10.60 -5.39 5.37
CA ASP A 98 11.10 -5.83 6.68
C ASP A 98 11.02 -4.65 7.65
N SER A 99 10.19 -4.77 8.69
CA SER A 99 10.04 -3.75 9.73
C SER A 99 11.22 -3.69 10.70
N GLY A 100 12.16 -4.63 10.60
CA GLY A 100 13.30 -4.78 11.51
C GLY A 100 12.95 -5.32 12.90
N LYS A 101 11.65 -5.59 13.17
CA LYS A 101 11.18 -6.16 14.44
C LYS A 101 9.86 -6.92 14.23
N GLY A 102 9.78 -8.11 14.80
CA GLY A 102 8.53 -8.90 14.78
C GLY A 102 7.52 -8.45 15.83
N GLY A 103 6.34 -9.06 15.77
CA GLY A 103 5.22 -8.83 16.66
C GLY A 103 4.16 -7.90 16.10
N ARG A 104 3.38 -7.29 16.99
CA ARG A 104 2.26 -6.42 16.58
C ARG A 104 2.79 -5.09 16.05
N ILE A 105 2.41 -4.76 14.83
CA ILE A 105 2.72 -3.51 14.14
C ILE A 105 1.46 -2.84 13.60
N ALA A 106 1.54 -1.53 13.40
CA ALA A 106 0.55 -0.75 12.67
C ALA A 106 1.20 -0.21 11.40
N VAL A 107 0.55 -0.42 10.27
CA VAL A 107 1.00 0.07 8.96
C VAL A 107 -0.03 1.05 8.43
N ASP A 108 0.40 2.27 8.14
CA ASP A 108 -0.36 3.29 7.43
C ASP A 108 0.18 3.37 5.99
N LEU A 109 -0.67 3.06 5.02
CA LEU A 109 -0.38 3.14 3.58
C LEU A 109 -1.19 4.27 2.98
N SER A 110 -0.55 5.13 2.18
CA SER A 110 -1.24 6.13 1.37
C SER A 110 -0.58 6.27 0.01
N PHE A 111 -1.35 6.67 -0.99
CA PHE A 111 -0.87 6.89 -2.36
C PHE A 111 -1.85 7.78 -3.12
N TRP A 112 -1.36 8.37 -4.21
CA TRP A 112 -2.18 9.12 -5.15
C TRP A 112 -2.49 8.26 -6.37
N LEU A 113 -3.75 8.31 -6.82
CA LEU A 113 -4.19 7.67 -8.06
C LEU A 113 -4.87 8.72 -8.95
N TRP A 114 -4.44 8.78 -10.20
CA TRP A 114 -5.07 9.58 -11.24
C TRP A 114 -6.03 8.74 -12.07
N SER A 115 -7.20 9.30 -12.35
CA SER A 115 -8.20 8.72 -13.25
C SER A 115 -8.88 9.81 -14.07
N GLU A 116 -9.55 9.40 -15.16
CA GLU A 116 -10.59 10.21 -15.78
C GLU A 116 -11.88 10.09 -14.97
N GLU A 117 -12.75 11.12 -15.03
CA GLU A 117 -14.07 11.07 -14.43
C GLU A 117 -15.03 10.26 -15.32
N GLU A 118 -15.86 9.43 -14.69
CA GLU A 118 -16.93 8.70 -15.36
C GLU A 118 -18.25 8.90 -14.61
N SER A 119 -19.25 9.39 -15.31
CA SER A 119 -20.50 9.84 -14.68
C SER A 119 -21.55 8.74 -14.48
N PHE A 120 -21.38 7.59 -15.10
CA PHE A 120 -22.46 6.59 -15.14
C PHE A 120 -22.15 5.34 -14.31
N ASN A 121 -20.90 4.91 -14.24
CA ASN A 121 -20.50 3.65 -13.62
C ASN A 121 -19.18 3.75 -12.90
N THR A 122 -19.00 2.91 -11.88
CA THR A 122 -17.68 2.60 -11.38
C THR A 122 -16.97 1.72 -12.40
N ILE A 123 -15.97 2.28 -13.08
CA ILE A 123 -15.18 1.54 -14.08
C ILE A 123 -14.21 0.60 -13.38
N ALA A 124 -13.52 1.11 -12.36
CA ALA A 124 -12.65 0.31 -11.52
C ALA A 124 -12.76 0.69 -10.04
N ALA A 125 -12.47 -0.26 -9.18
CA ALA A 125 -12.25 -0.05 -7.77
C ALA A 125 -10.75 0.13 -7.50
N VAL A 126 -10.39 1.12 -6.68
CA VAL A 126 -9.05 1.26 -6.12
C VAL A 126 -8.91 0.29 -4.97
N CYS A 127 -7.86 -0.49 -4.95
CA CYS A 127 -7.65 -1.52 -3.95
C CYS A 127 -6.24 -1.46 -3.34
N ALA A 128 -6.13 -1.98 -2.11
CA ALA A 128 -4.87 -2.10 -1.40
C ALA A 128 -4.82 -3.39 -0.59
N TYR A 129 -3.60 -3.81 -0.28
CA TYR A 129 -3.31 -4.95 0.56
C TYR A 129 -2.21 -4.62 1.56
N ILE A 130 -2.35 -5.12 2.78
CA ILE A 130 -1.31 -5.21 3.81
C ILE A 130 -1.46 -6.57 4.46
N GLY A 131 -0.41 -7.38 4.53
CA GLY A 131 -0.50 -8.73 5.13
C GLY A 131 0.84 -9.44 5.20
N THR A 132 0.85 -10.64 5.79
CA THR A 132 2.07 -11.44 6.00
C THR A 132 2.40 -12.37 4.84
N SER A 133 1.51 -12.54 3.86
CA SER A 133 1.71 -13.31 2.63
C SER A 133 1.75 -12.41 1.42
N ASN A 134 2.32 -12.88 0.32
CA ASN A 134 2.16 -12.22 -0.98
C ASN A 134 0.69 -12.28 -1.41
N PRO A 135 0.06 -11.17 -1.86
CA PRO A 135 -1.27 -11.24 -2.45
C PRO A 135 -1.20 -11.92 -3.83
N GLU A 136 -2.12 -12.85 -4.09
CA GLU A 136 -2.13 -13.66 -5.32
C GLU A 136 -3.47 -13.55 -6.07
N ALA A 137 -4.51 -12.99 -5.45
CA ALA A 137 -5.85 -12.96 -6.02
C ALA A 137 -6.62 -11.67 -5.65
N GLU A 138 -7.60 -11.29 -6.45
CA GLU A 138 -8.49 -10.15 -6.18
C GLU A 138 -9.08 -10.19 -4.77
N GLY A 139 -9.45 -11.38 -4.28
CA GLY A 139 -10.05 -11.57 -2.96
C GLY A 139 -9.15 -11.23 -1.78
N ASP A 140 -7.84 -11.04 -1.98
CA ASP A 140 -6.90 -10.63 -0.94
C ASP A 140 -6.98 -9.12 -0.64
N PHE A 141 -7.52 -8.34 -1.58
CA PHE A 141 -7.49 -6.88 -1.52
C PHE A 141 -8.71 -6.28 -0.81
N VAL A 142 -8.48 -5.16 -0.15
CA VAL A 142 -9.51 -4.28 0.38
C VAL A 142 -9.81 -3.18 -0.63
N VAL A 143 -11.08 -2.99 -0.95
CA VAL A 143 -11.56 -1.88 -1.81
C VAL A 143 -11.56 -0.59 -1.01
N LEU A 144 -10.88 0.44 -1.51
CA LEU A 144 -10.78 1.76 -0.89
C LEU A 144 -11.81 2.75 -1.43
N GLY A 145 -12.31 2.52 -2.63
CA GLY A 145 -13.29 3.37 -3.29
C GLY A 145 -13.32 3.17 -4.81
N ALA A 146 -14.16 3.93 -5.48
CA ALA A 146 -14.18 3.97 -6.94
C ALA A 146 -13.02 4.82 -7.49
N ALA A 147 -12.42 4.41 -8.60
CA ALA A 147 -11.34 5.13 -9.25
C ALA A 147 -11.82 6.40 -9.97
N ASN A 148 -12.96 6.34 -10.66
CA ASN A 148 -13.43 7.33 -11.63
C ASN A 148 -14.44 8.34 -11.05
N GLU A 149 -14.37 8.62 -9.74
CA GLU A 149 -15.30 9.57 -9.10
C GLU A 149 -14.98 11.03 -9.42
N VAL A 150 -13.73 11.34 -9.69
CA VAL A 150 -13.24 12.68 -10.03
C VAL A 150 -12.16 12.59 -11.09
N ALA A 151 -12.08 13.58 -11.98
CA ALA A 151 -10.96 13.70 -12.89
C ALA A 151 -9.70 14.19 -12.14
N GLY A 152 -8.56 13.59 -12.43
CA GLY A 152 -7.29 13.98 -11.86
C GLY A 152 -6.82 13.11 -10.71
N TRP A 153 -5.90 13.63 -9.93
CA TRP A 153 -5.29 12.95 -8.80
C TRP A 153 -6.20 12.98 -7.57
N LYS A 154 -6.36 11.82 -6.94
CA LYS A 154 -7.07 11.62 -5.67
C LYS A 154 -6.21 10.78 -4.74
N ASP A 155 -6.17 11.15 -3.46
CA ASP A 155 -5.49 10.40 -2.42
C ASP A 155 -6.35 9.24 -1.91
N TYR A 156 -5.70 8.12 -1.64
CA TYR A 156 -6.28 6.94 -1.01
C TYR A 156 -5.40 6.51 0.16
N SER A 157 -6.01 5.96 1.19
CA SER A 157 -5.30 5.46 2.35
C SER A 157 -5.92 4.19 2.92
N TYR A 158 -5.04 3.35 3.49
CA TYR A 158 -5.43 2.11 4.17
C TYR A 158 -4.55 1.93 5.40
N ARG A 159 -5.15 1.58 6.53
CA ARG A 159 -4.45 1.27 7.77
C ARG A 159 -4.82 -0.11 8.26
N LEU A 160 -3.80 -0.88 8.67
CA LEU A 160 -3.98 -2.18 9.30
C LEU A 160 -3.05 -2.34 10.50
N GLU A 161 -3.58 -2.90 11.59
CA GLU A 161 -2.80 -3.38 12.73
C GLU A 161 -2.86 -4.91 12.74
N PHE A 162 -1.72 -5.57 12.76
CA PHE A 162 -1.62 -7.03 12.71
C PHE A 162 -0.34 -7.53 13.38
N ASP A 163 -0.23 -8.84 13.54
CA ASP A 163 0.99 -9.49 14.01
C ASP A 163 1.84 -9.92 12.80
N SER A 164 3.00 -9.30 12.63
CA SER A 164 3.98 -9.61 11.57
C SER A 164 4.79 -10.88 11.85
N GLY A 165 4.49 -11.60 12.92
CA GLY A 165 5.22 -12.78 13.34
C GLY A 165 6.61 -12.46 13.89
N SER A 166 7.47 -13.45 13.96
CA SER A 166 8.83 -13.28 14.50
C SER A 166 9.80 -12.62 13.52
N SER A 167 9.53 -12.68 12.21
CA SER A 167 10.37 -12.10 11.16
C SER A 167 10.24 -10.59 11.06
N GLY A 168 9.04 -10.06 11.32
CA GLY A 168 8.74 -8.65 11.04
C GLY A 168 8.53 -8.33 9.56
N GLU A 169 8.52 -9.36 8.71
CA GLU A 169 8.29 -9.21 7.27
C GLU A 169 6.79 -9.15 6.95
N PHE A 170 6.43 -8.31 5.99
CA PHE A 170 5.06 -8.18 5.49
C PHE A 170 5.05 -7.67 4.05
N TRP A 171 3.91 -7.76 3.41
CA TRP A 171 3.68 -7.27 2.05
C TRP A 171 2.72 -6.09 2.05
N VAL A 172 2.96 -5.18 1.11
CA VAL A 172 2.06 -4.07 0.80
C VAL A 172 1.81 -4.10 -0.70
N ALA A 173 0.56 -3.92 -1.11
CA ALA A 173 0.22 -3.77 -2.51
C ALA A 173 -0.83 -2.69 -2.72
N VAL A 174 -0.80 -2.04 -3.90
CA VAL A 174 -1.78 -1.05 -4.35
C VAL A 174 -2.11 -1.29 -5.82
N GLY A 175 -3.37 -1.14 -6.18
CA GLY A 175 -3.79 -1.44 -7.55
C GLY A 175 -5.24 -1.05 -7.85
N ILE A 176 -5.72 -1.59 -8.95
CA ILE A 176 -7.09 -1.41 -9.44
C ILE A 176 -7.71 -2.76 -9.76
N SER A 177 -9.02 -2.85 -9.57
CA SER A 177 -9.84 -4.01 -9.91
C SER A 177 -10.98 -3.57 -10.81
N VAL A 178 -11.15 -4.26 -11.93
CA VAL A 178 -12.17 -3.97 -12.96
C VAL A 178 -13.57 -4.10 -12.39
N ARG A 179 -14.47 -3.20 -12.81
CA ARG A 179 -15.91 -3.21 -12.47
C ARG A 179 -16.81 -2.99 -13.68
N TRP A 180 -16.23 -2.73 -14.85
CA TRP A 180 -16.97 -2.48 -16.07
C TRP A 180 -16.18 -2.83 -17.34
N GLU A 181 -16.83 -3.29 -18.38
CA GLU A 181 -16.30 -3.79 -19.66
C GLU A 181 -15.61 -2.70 -20.51
N THR A 182 -14.44 -2.21 -20.11
CA THR A 182 -13.70 -1.23 -20.92
C THR A 182 -12.19 -1.37 -20.74
N GLU A 183 -11.44 -0.94 -21.75
CA GLU A 183 -10.01 -0.67 -21.57
C GLU A 183 -9.84 0.54 -20.66
N MET A 184 -8.95 0.44 -19.70
CA MET A 184 -8.73 1.50 -18.73
C MET A 184 -7.27 1.75 -18.44
N THR A 185 -6.96 3.01 -18.15
CA THR A 185 -5.60 3.44 -17.77
C THR A 185 -5.69 4.33 -16.54
N TYR A 186 -4.86 4.00 -15.56
CA TYR A 186 -4.70 4.77 -14.33
C TYR A 186 -3.23 5.07 -14.10
N PHE A 187 -2.93 6.02 -13.19
CA PHE A 187 -1.56 6.30 -12.78
C PHE A 187 -1.50 6.33 -11.26
N ILE A 188 -0.46 5.73 -10.70
CA ILE A 188 -0.19 5.74 -9.25
C ILE A 188 1.12 6.48 -9.01
N ASP A 189 1.12 7.30 -7.94
CA ASP A 189 2.30 8.06 -7.53
C ASP A 189 2.31 8.30 -6.02
N ASP A 190 3.44 8.76 -5.49
CA ASP A 190 3.63 9.21 -4.12
C ASP A 190 3.13 8.18 -3.08
N ILE A 191 3.57 6.93 -3.20
CA ILE A 191 3.26 5.90 -2.21
C ILE A 191 4.05 6.18 -0.93
N GLN A 192 3.36 6.28 0.18
CA GLN A 192 3.96 6.40 1.51
C GLN A 192 3.50 5.25 2.40
N ILE A 193 4.46 4.61 3.07
CA ILE A 193 4.22 3.53 4.02
C ILE A 193 4.88 3.94 5.33
N GLU A 194 4.08 4.05 6.39
CA GLU A 194 4.57 4.32 7.74
C GLU A 194 4.30 3.13 8.64
N VAL A 195 5.36 2.62 9.30
CA VAL A 195 5.30 1.45 10.21
C VAL A 195 5.59 1.91 11.63
N ARG A 196 4.69 1.54 12.56
CA ARG A 196 4.78 1.88 14.00
C ARG A 196 4.74 0.64 14.87
#